data_e904942822ac021a88fe5bfc09881aaa
#
_entry.id   e904942822ac021a88fe5bfc09881aaa
#
_cell.length_a   1.000
_cell.length_b   1.000
_cell.length_c   1.000
_cell.angle_alpha   90.00
_cell.angle_beta   90.00
_cell.angle_gamma   90.00
#
_symmetry.space_group_name_H-M   'P 1'
#
loop_
_entity.id
_entity.type
_entity.pdbx_description
1 polymer ?
#
loop_
_entity_poly.entity_id
_entity_poly.type
_entity_poly.pdbx_seq_one_letter_code
_entity_poly.pdbx_strand_id
1 'polypeptide(L)'
;DTRPIWSPNGQQIAFASDRLGGMDIYIVDKEGGIPTRITTHSGNETPLAFKDNGHILFQANILPAADDMQFASAQFPQVYEVSTSGGRPIMFSSMPMEDISISADGKTLLYHDKKGYEDNWRKHHTSSITRDVWMCNLDGERSYKKLSTFHGEDRTPVWANADTYYYLSEQNGSFNVFKANINGGNPIQVTKHDKHPVRFLTRANNGTLCYGYNGGIYTLKEGKQPQKVNINVVTDKIDRDIIRQIKNSGATQIALSAEGKEVAFILRGDVYVTSTEYKTTKQITNTPQQERNVDFAPDGRSLVYASERDGLWQLYQAKIANKEEKLF
;
A
#
# COMPACT_ATOMS: atom_id res chain seq x y z
N ASP A 1 11.70 -0.19 0.61
CA ASP A 1 11.52 -1.06 -0.56
C ASP A 1 10.06 -1.49 -0.66
N THR A 2 9.44 -1.36 -1.85
CA THR A 2 8.02 -1.65 -2.05
C THR A 2 7.75 -2.19 -3.46
N ARG A 3 6.54 -2.76 -3.65
CA ARG A 3 6.04 -3.18 -4.98
C ARG A 3 6.98 -4.09 -5.77
N PRO A 4 7.43 -5.24 -5.24
CA PRO A 4 8.25 -6.16 -6.01
C PRO A 4 7.45 -6.83 -7.12
N ILE A 5 8.07 -6.94 -8.30
CA ILE A 5 7.52 -7.65 -9.46
C ILE A 5 8.59 -8.59 -10.04
N TRP A 6 8.16 -9.76 -10.50
CA TRP A 6 9.04 -10.75 -11.12
C TRP A 6 9.17 -10.54 -12.63
N SER A 7 10.39 -10.77 -13.15
CA SER A 7 10.59 -10.90 -14.59
C SER A 7 9.89 -12.14 -15.14
N PRO A 8 9.44 -12.16 -16.41
CA PRO A 8 8.73 -13.29 -16.99
C PRO A 8 9.51 -14.60 -16.93
N ASN A 9 10.84 -14.56 -17.03
CA ASN A 9 11.71 -15.74 -16.92
C ASN A 9 12.01 -16.13 -15.45
N GLY A 10 11.53 -15.36 -14.46
CA GLY A 10 11.75 -15.62 -13.04
C GLY A 10 13.20 -15.48 -12.56
N GLN A 11 14.05 -14.75 -13.28
CA GLN A 11 15.46 -14.58 -12.91
C GLN A 11 15.72 -13.27 -12.15
N GLN A 12 14.85 -12.28 -12.31
CA GLN A 12 15.02 -10.94 -11.73
C GLN A 12 13.77 -10.48 -10.99
N ILE A 13 13.98 -9.61 -10.01
CA ILE A 13 12.95 -8.90 -9.28
C ILE A 13 13.20 -7.41 -9.45
N ALA A 14 12.20 -6.68 -9.94
CA ALA A 14 12.21 -5.22 -9.91
C ALA A 14 11.35 -4.72 -8.74
N PHE A 15 11.76 -3.64 -8.11
CA PHE A 15 11.07 -3.05 -6.96
C PHE A 15 11.36 -1.56 -6.85
N ALA A 16 10.52 -0.82 -6.13
CA ALA A 16 10.77 0.58 -5.83
C ALA A 16 11.49 0.74 -4.50
N SER A 17 12.44 1.67 -4.42
CA SER A 17 13.22 1.97 -3.22
C SER A 17 13.59 3.45 -3.14
N ASP A 18 13.51 4.00 -1.94
CA ASP A 18 13.89 5.37 -1.58
C ASP A 18 15.31 5.53 -1.02
N ARG A 19 16.15 4.49 -1.18
CA ARG A 19 17.51 4.43 -0.60
C ARG A 19 18.46 5.54 -1.03
N LEU A 20 18.18 6.20 -2.13
CA LEU A 20 18.96 7.35 -2.65
C LEU A 20 18.14 8.66 -2.73
N GLY A 21 17.06 8.76 -1.93
CA GLY A 21 16.27 9.99 -1.78
C GLY A 21 14.85 9.87 -2.36
N GLY A 22 14.68 9.83 -3.69
CA GLY A 22 13.39 9.59 -4.34
C GLY A 22 13.08 8.09 -4.45
N MET A 23 11.80 7.78 -4.69
CA MET A 23 11.38 6.40 -4.94
C MET A 23 11.73 6.02 -6.38
N ASP A 24 12.81 5.28 -6.57
CA ASP A 24 13.31 4.82 -7.86
C ASP A 24 13.11 3.32 -8.06
N ILE A 25 13.22 2.86 -9.29
CA ILE A 25 13.16 1.44 -9.64
C ILE A 25 14.55 0.82 -9.59
N TYR A 26 14.63 -0.29 -8.89
CA TYR A 26 15.81 -1.15 -8.78
C TYR A 26 15.52 -2.54 -9.30
N ILE A 27 16.55 -3.20 -9.81
CA ILE A 27 16.53 -4.61 -10.20
C ILE A 27 17.57 -5.36 -9.38
N VAL A 28 17.20 -6.56 -8.96
CA VAL A 28 18.09 -7.53 -8.30
C VAL A 28 17.88 -8.93 -8.91
N ASP A 29 18.93 -9.73 -8.93
CA ASP A 29 18.83 -11.16 -9.29
C ASP A 29 18.00 -11.92 -8.25
N LYS A 30 17.32 -12.99 -8.66
CA LYS A 30 16.51 -13.82 -7.75
C LYS A 30 17.28 -14.43 -6.60
N GLU A 31 18.57 -14.67 -6.78
CA GLU A 31 19.46 -15.18 -5.73
C GLU A 31 19.97 -14.07 -4.79
N GLY A 32 19.57 -12.83 -5.02
CA GLY A 32 19.98 -11.67 -4.24
C GLY A 32 21.18 -10.95 -4.84
N GLY A 33 21.91 -10.22 -4.01
CA GLY A 33 23.05 -9.42 -4.42
C GLY A 33 22.80 -7.92 -4.28
N ILE A 34 23.63 -7.10 -4.93
CA ILE A 34 23.53 -5.64 -4.89
C ILE A 34 22.52 -5.19 -5.96
N PRO A 35 21.40 -4.55 -5.58
CA PRO A 35 20.45 -4.07 -6.54
C PRO A 35 21.02 -2.97 -7.44
N THR A 36 20.69 -3.02 -8.72
CA THR A 36 21.04 -1.98 -9.71
C THR A 36 19.89 -1.00 -9.84
N ARG A 37 20.18 0.30 -9.69
CA ARG A 37 19.21 1.39 -9.93
C ARG A 37 18.97 1.55 -11.43
N ILE A 38 17.70 1.54 -11.86
CA ILE A 38 17.30 1.60 -13.27
C ILE A 38 16.79 2.99 -13.66
N THR A 39 16.11 3.66 -12.73
CA THR A 39 15.57 5.01 -12.94
C THR A 39 16.20 6.01 -11.98
N THR A 40 16.20 7.30 -12.36
CA THR A 40 16.92 8.35 -11.64
C THR A 40 16.15 9.68 -11.58
N HIS A 41 14.86 9.67 -11.88
CA HIS A 41 14.05 10.88 -11.85
C HIS A 41 13.82 11.35 -10.41
N SER A 42 13.65 12.64 -10.19
CA SER A 42 13.41 13.22 -8.86
C SER A 42 12.01 12.97 -8.31
N GLY A 43 11.07 12.51 -9.12
CA GLY A 43 9.73 12.10 -8.71
C GLY A 43 9.71 10.65 -8.19
N ASN A 44 8.53 10.21 -7.77
CA ASN A 44 8.34 8.83 -7.32
C ASN A 44 7.95 7.93 -8.50
N GLU A 45 8.61 6.80 -8.60
CA GLU A 45 8.39 5.78 -9.61
C GLU A 45 7.96 4.48 -8.96
N THR A 46 6.99 3.81 -9.55
CA THR A 46 6.45 2.55 -9.03
C THR A 46 6.35 1.52 -10.14
N PRO A 47 7.05 0.38 -10.05
CA PRO A 47 6.97 -0.66 -11.05
C PRO A 47 5.58 -1.28 -11.08
N LEU A 48 5.05 -1.56 -12.28
CA LEU A 48 3.75 -2.17 -12.50
C LEU A 48 3.86 -3.60 -13.03
N ALA A 49 4.67 -3.80 -14.08
CA ALA A 49 4.88 -5.10 -14.69
C ALA A 49 6.17 -5.12 -15.51
N PHE A 50 6.78 -6.29 -15.67
CA PHE A 50 7.69 -6.50 -16.79
C PHE A 50 6.88 -6.66 -18.08
N LYS A 51 7.18 -5.85 -19.08
CA LYS A 51 6.58 -5.99 -20.40
C LYS A 51 7.16 -7.21 -21.12
N ASP A 52 8.44 -7.40 -20.97
CA ASP A 52 9.24 -8.55 -21.37
C ASP A 52 10.47 -8.65 -20.45
N ASN A 53 11.43 -9.55 -20.72
CA ASN A 53 12.63 -9.66 -19.89
C ASN A 53 13.58 -8.45 -19.97
N GLY A 54 13.40 -7.59 -20.94
CA GLY A 54 14.25 -6.41 -21.19
C GLY A 54 13.61 -5.07 -20.83
N HIS A 55 12.30 -5.04 -20.53
CA HIS A 55 11.59 -3.80 -20.32
C HIS A 55 10.61 -3.87 -19.13
N ILE A 56 10.52 -2.77 -18.38
CA ILE A 56 9.62 -2.59 -17.24
C ILE A 56 8.63 -1.48 -17.57
N LEU A 57 7.35 -1.73 -17.29
CA LEU A 57 6.31 -0.71 -17.21
C LEU A 57 6.21 -0.21 -15.78
N PHE A 58 6.17 1.11 -15.61
CA PHE A 58 6.07 1.74 -14.32
C PHE A 58 5.21 3.00 -14.37
N GLN A 59 4.63 3.36 -13.26
CA GLN A 59 3.90 4.63 -13.14
C GLN A 59 4.77 5.71 -12.54
N ALA A 60 4.64 6.92 -13.07
CA ALA A 60 5.31 8.12 -12.55
C ALA A 60 4.64 9.40 -13.08
N ASN A 61 5.06 10.53 -12.53
CA ASN A 61 4.71 11.87 -13.00
C ASN A 61 5.97 12.56 -13.55
N ILE A 62 6.47 12.08 -14.71
CA ILE A 62 7.72 12.54 -15.35
C ILE A 62 7.42 13.53 -16.48
N LEU A 63 6.32 14.19 -16.48
CA LEU A 63 5.91 15.06 -17.59
C LEU A 63 7.03 16.03 -18.02
N PRO A 64 7.44 15.99 -19.28
CA PRO A 64 8.57 16.80 -19.77
C PRO A 64 8.24 18.30 -19.83
N ALA A 65 6.95 18.65 -19.92
CA ALA A 65 6.48 20.04 -19.91
C ALA A 65 5.13 20.15 -19.20
N ALA A 66 4.88 21.31 -18.57
CA ALA A 66 3.60 21.57 -17.91
C ALA A 66 2.41 21.55 -18.89
N ASP A 67 2.65 21.96 -20.13
CA ASP A 67 1.63 22.02 -21.18
C ASP A 67 1.15 20.61 -21.62
N ASP A 68 1.93 19.58 -21.34
CA ASP A 68 1.57 18.18 -21.59
C ASP A 68 0.65 17.60 -20.49
N MET A 69 0.39 18.35 -19.43
CA MET A 69 -0.46 17.93 -18.31
C MET A 69 -1.94 18.01 -18.69
N GLN A 70 -2.55 16.87 -18.90
CA GLN A 70 -4.00 16.76 -19.09
C GLN A 70 -4.76 16.56 -17.77
N PHE A 71 -4.07 16.14 -16.70
CA PHE A 71 -4.63 15.84 -15.39
C PHE A 71 -3.76 16.41 -14.28
N ALA A 72 -4.34 16.60 -13.10
CA ALA A 72 -3.60 16.98 -11.91
C ALA A 72 -2.53 15.91 -11.59
N SER A 73 -1.27 16.28 -11.62
CA SER A 73 -0.11 15.41 -11.75
C SER A 73 -0.01 14.27 -10.71
N ALA A 74 -0.27 14.55 -9.44
CA ALA A 74 -0.09 13.54 -8.39
C ALA A 74 -1.20 12.48 -8.32
N GLN A 75 -2.36 12.76 -8.87
CA GLN A 75 -3.53 11.87 -8.78
C GLN A 75 -3.64 10.87 -9.94
N PHE A 76 -3.11 11.24 -11.11
CA PHE A 76 -3.23 10.46 -12.33
C PHE A 76 -1.85 10.23 -12.97
N PRO A 77 -1.02 9.37 -12.37
CA PRO A 77 0.30 9.08 -12.90
C PRO A 77 0.19 8.39 -14.26
N GLN A 78 1.08 8.76 -15.18
CA GLN A 78 1.22 8.13 -16.47
C GLN A 78 2.01 6.83 -16.37
N VAL A 79 1.91 6.01 -17.39
CA VAL A 79 2.70 4.77 -17.50
C VAL A 79 3.87 5.01 -18.45
N TYR A 80 5.05 4.65 -17.99
CA TYR A 80 6.30 4.73 -18.73
C TYR A 80 6.91 3.34 -18.91
N GLU A 81 7.77 3.24 -19.90
CA GLU A 81 8.57 2.06 -20.20
C GLU A 81 10.05 2.42 -20.05
N VAL A 82 10.82 1.57 -19.41
CA VAL A 82 12.28 1.68 -19.29
C VAL A 82 12.94 0.32 -19.54
N SER A 83 14.13 0.33 -20.15
CA SER A 83 14.94 -0.88 -20.26
C SER A 83 15.43 -1.36 -18.91
N THR A 84 15.54 -2.68 -18.71
CA THR A 84 16.16 -3.29 -17.53
C THR A 84 17.64 -2.93 -17.37
N SER A 85 18.29 -2.43 -18.42
CA SER A 85 19.64 -1.84 -18.37
C SER A 85 19.68 -0.36 -18.03
N GLY A 86 18.50 0.24 -17.74
CA GLY A 86 18.37 1.68 -17.51
C GLY A 86 18.26 2.50 -18.80
N GLY A 87 18.45 3.80 -18.68
CA GLY A 87 18.33 4.73 -19.78
C GLY A 87 17.13 5.66 -19.65
N ARG A 88 16.81 6.39 -20.72
CA ARG A 88 15.70 7.35 -20.70
C ARG A 88 14.35 6.64 -20.77
N PRO A 89 13.43 6.86 -19.81
CA PRO A 89 12.07 6.36 -19.91
C PRO A 89 11.31 6.94 -21.10
N ILE A 90 10.45 6.13 -21.69
CA ILE A 90 9.54 6.51 -22.79
C ILE A 90 8.11 6.41 -22.27
N MET A 91 7.28 7.41 -22.57
CA MET A 91 5.86 7.34 -22.21
C MET A 91 5.18 6.18 -22.94
N PHE A 92 4.65 5.25 -22.17
CA PHE A 92 3.88 4.12 -22.68
C PHE A 92 2.40 4.47 -22.83
N SER A 93 1.82 5.15 -21.84
CA SER A 93 0.42 5.60 -21.85
C SER A 93 0.26 6.87 -21.00
N SER A 94 -0.44 7.85 -21.56
CA SER A 94 -0.89 9.03 -20.81
C SER A 94 -2.08 8.71 -19.90
N MET A 95 -2.80 7.62 -20.18
CA MET A 95 -3.92 7.18 -19.35
C MET A 95 -3.41 6.42 -18.12
N PRO A 96 -3.93 6.75 -16.93
CA PRO A 96 -3.58 6.03 -15.71
C PRO A 96 -4.03 4.57 -15.78
N MET A 97 -3.09 3.65 -15.55
CA MET A 97 -3.33 2.21 -15.47
C MET A 97 -2.72 1.70 -14.19
N GLU A 98 -3.49 0.96 -13.41
CA GLU A 98 -3.00 0.33 -12.17
C GLU A 98 -3.09 -1.20 -12.28
N ASP A 99 -2.22 -1.92 -11.56
CA ASP A 99 -2.18 -3.39 -11.49
C ASP A 99 -2.17 -4.07 -12.89
N ILE A 100 -1.20 -3.69 -13.72
CA ILE A 100 -1.07 -4.21 -15.08
C ILE A 100 -0.69 -5.69 -15.06
N SER A 101 -1.39 -6.49 -15.88
CA SER A 101 -1.07 -7.89 -16.16
C SER A 101 -0.96 -8.10 -17.67
N ILE A 102 0.20 -8.53 -18.14
CA ILE A 102 0.48 -8.74 -19.56
C ILE A 102 0.18 -10.19 -19.95
N SER A 103 -0.42 -10.41 -21.11
CA SER A 103 -0.68 -11.75 -21.64
C SER A 103 0.62 -12.48 -21.95
N ALA A 104 0.58 -13.81 -21.95
CA ALA A 104 1.77 -14.64 -22.18
C ALA A 104 2.43 -14.43 -23.56
N ASP A 105 1.65 -14.01 -24.56
CA ASP A 105 2.13 -13.68 -25.91
C ASP A 105 2.60 -12.21 -26.04
N GLY A 106 2.47 -11.40 -24.96
CA GLY A 106 2.85 -10.00 -24.96
C GLY A 106 1.96 -9.05 -25.77
N LYS A 107 0.84 -9.53 -26.33
CA LYS A 107 0.01 -8.76 -27.26
C LYS A 107 -1.12 -7.99 -26.62
N THR A 108 -1.49 -8.36 -25.41
CA THR A 108 -2.57 -7.70 -24.67
C THR A 108 -2.17 -7.48 -23.21
N LEU A 109 -2.74 -6.46 -22.61
CA LEU A 109 -2.64 -6.26 -21.17
C LEU A 109 -4.01 -6.04 -20.56
N LEU A 110 -4.14 -6.45 -19.31
CA LEU A 110 -5.24 -6.11 -18.42
C LEU A 110 -4.76 -5.07 -17.43
N TYR A 111 -5.66 -4.19 -17.01
CA TYR A 111 -5.42 -3.20 -15.98
C TYR A 111 -6.75 -2.80 -15.32
N HIS A 112 -6.69 -2.17 -14.18
CA HIS A 112 -7.84 -1.39 -13.74
C HIS A 112 -7.57 0.10 -13.91
N ASP A 113 -8.61 0.84 -14.21
CA ASP A 113 -8.52 2.28 -14.44
C ASP A 113 -8.46 3.06 -13.12
N LYS A 114 -8.07 4.33 -13.23
CA LYS A 114 -8.10 5.28 -12.12
C LYS A 114 -8.86 6.52 -12.56
N LYS A 115 -10.05 6.70 -12.02
CA LYS A 115 -10.95 7.80 -12.35
C LYS A 115 -10.89 8.97 -11.37
N GLY A 116 -10.27 8.76 -10.21
CA GLY A 116 -10.17 9.76 -9.15
C GLY A 116 -9.33 9.29 -7.98
N TYR A 117 -9.32 10.10 -6.92
CA TYR A 117 -8.71 9.72 -5.66
C TYR A 117 -9.68 8.88 -4.85
N GLU A 118 -9.26 7.68 -4.49
CA GLU A 118 -10.02 6.74 -3.70
C GLU A 118 -9.13 6.11 -2.63
N ASP A 119 -9.66 5.95 -1.42
CA ASP A 119 -9.00 5.18 -0.37
C ASP A 119 -9.02 3.69 -0.72
N ASN A 120 -7.83 3.12 -0.98
CA ASN A 120 -7.67 1.71 -1.32
C ASN A 120 -8.16 0.74 -0.22
N TRP A 121 -8.32 1.22 1.01
CA TRP A 121 -8.77 0.43 2.14
C TRP A 121 -10.28 0.49 2.37
N ARG A 122 -10.97 1.33 1.62
CA ARG A 122 -12.40 1.50 1.69
C ARG A 122 -13.15 0.21 1.33
N LYS A 123 -14.28 -0.04 1.98
CA LYS A 123 -15.17 -1.18 1.73
C LYS A 123 -16.50 -0.70 1.17
N HIS A 124 -17.11 -1.55 0.31
CA HIS A 124 -18.48 -1.37 -0.19
C HIS A 124 -18.71 0.00 -0.80
N HIS A 125 -17.94 0.33 -1.80
CA HIS A 125 -17.98 1.62 -2.43
C HIS A 125 -18.64 1.56 -3.82
N THR A 126 -19.66 2.36 -4.02
CA THR A 126 -20.24 2.61 -5.34
C THR A 126 -20.22 4.10 -5.63
N SER A 127 -19.55 4.52 -6.69
CA SER A 127 -19.50 5.89 -7.17
C SER A 127 -19.03 5.93 -8.61
N SER A 128 -19.02 7.13 -9.19
CA SER A 128 -18.49 7.35 -10.55
C SER A 128 -16.99 7.13 -10.69
N ILE A 129 -16.26 7.02 -9.58
CA ILE A 129 -14.80 6.81 -9.56
C ILE A 129 -14.40 5.40 -9.15
N THR A 130 -15.33 4.46 -8.96
CA THR A 130 -14.99 3.04 -8.76
C THR A 130 -14.23 2.52 -9.96
N ARG A 131 -13.25 1.67 -9.67
CA ARG A 131 -12.37 1.10 -10.69
C ARG A 131 -13.08 0.04 -11.50
N ASP A 132 -12.73 -0.02 -12.77
CA ASP A 132 -13.18 -1.04 -13.71
C ASP A 132 -11.98 -1.80 -14.28
N VAL A 133 -12.18 -3.06 -14.61
CA VAL A 133 -11.19 -3.86 -15.34
C VAL A 133 -11.32 -3.61 -16.84
N TRP A 134 -10.18 -3.33 -17.45
CA TRP A 134 -10.03 -3.05 -18.86
C TRP A 134 -8.98 -3.95 -19.51
N MET A 135 -9.11 -4.15 -20.79
CA MET A 135 -8.13 -4.77 -21.68
C MET A 135 -7.63 -3.75 -22.70
N CYS A 136 -6.32 -3.73 -22.93
CA CYS A 136 -5.69 -2.96 -23.99
C CYS A 136 -4.97 -3.91 -24.95
N ASN A 137 -5.24 -3.78 -26.25
CA ASN A 137 -4.48 -4.44 -27.31
C ASN A 137 -3.18 -3.68 -27.54
N LEU A 138 -2.06 -4.40 -27.62
CA LEU A 138 -0.72 -3.86 -27.86
C LEU A 138 -0.20 -4.17 -29.26
N ASP A 139 -0.87 -5.07 -29.99
CA ASP A 139 -0.50 -5.49 -31.35
C ASP A 139 -1.19 -4.57 -32.38
N GLY A 140 -0.41 -3.78 -33.10
CA GLY A 140 -0.90 -2.78 -34.04
C GLY A 140 -1.40 -1.50 -33.39
N GLU A 141 -2.55 -0.99 -33.85
CA GLU A 141 -3.19 0.19 -33.24
C GLU A 141 -3.80 -0.18 -31.89
N ARG A 142 -3.51 0.63 -30.87
CA ARG A 142 -4.02 0.39 -29.53
C ARG A 142 -5.53 0.53 -29.48
N SER A 143 -6.18 -0.48 -28.95
CA SER A 143 -7.62 -0.48 -28.69
C SER A 143 -7.90 -0.87 -27.23
N TYR A 144 -8.97 -0.32 -26.68
CA TYR A 144 -9.34 -0.47 -25.28
C TYR A 144 -10.74 -1.05 -25.17
N LYS A 145 -10.90 -2.07 -24.33
CA LYS A 145 -12.18 -2.72 -24.05
C LYS A 145 -12.42 -2.81 -22.56
N LYS A 146 -13.53 -2.23 -22.09
CA LYS A 146 -14.01 -2.44 -20.73
C LYS A 146 -14.50 -3.88 -20.58
N LEU A 147 -14.03 -4.59 -19.56
CA LEU A 147 -14.38 -6.00 -19.29
C LEU A 147 -15.37 -6.14 -18.15
N SER A 148 -15.20 -5.35 -17.08
CA SER A 148 -16.11 -5.40 -15.94
C SER A 148 -17.44 -4.71 -16.23
N THR A 149 -18.51 -5.27 -15.65
CA THR A 149 -19.88 -4.76 -15.82
C THR A 149 -20.57 -4.43 -14.49
N PHE A 150 -19.90 -4.71 -13.38
CA PHE A 150 -20.39 -4.41 -12.04
C PHE A 150 -20.32 -2.90 -11.77
N HIS A 151 -21.33 -2.34 -11.06
CA HIS A 151 -21.37 -0.91 -10.70
C HIS A 151 -20.48 -0.52 -9.52
N GLY A 152 -20.00 -1.50 -8.74
CA GLY A 152 -19.04 -1.31 -7.66
C GLY A 152 -17.59 -1.43 -8.17
N GLU A 153 -16.70 -1.78 -7.28
CA GLU A 153 -15.27 -1.80 -7.58
C GLU A 153 -14.77 -3.16 -8.05
N ASP A 154 -14.17 -3.18 -9.24
CA ASP A 154 -13.46 -4.32 -9.85
C ASP A 154 -12.01 -3.93 -10.09
N ARG A 155 -11.03 -4.72 -9.60
CA ARG A 155 -9.61 -4.37 -9.67
C ARG A 155 -8.66 -5.55 -9.65
N THR A 156 -7.36 -5.27 -9.80
CA THR A 156 -6.26 -6.23 -9.72
C THR A 156 -6.46 -7.43 -10.65
N PRO A 157 -6.63 -7.19 -11.98
CA PRO A 157 -6.81 -8.30 -12.93
C PRO A 157 -5.49 -9.04 -13.15
N VAL A 158 -5.56 -10.38 -13.25
CA VAL A 158 -4.44 -11.25 -13.61
C VAL A 158 -4.88 -12.28 -14.62
N TRP A 159 -4.11 -12.47 -15.70
CA TRP A 159 -4.41 -13.47 -16.72
C TRP A 159 -4.45 -14.88 -16.14
N ALA A 160 -5.47 -15.65 -16.50
CA ALA A 160 -5.54 -17.08 -16.21
C ALA A 160 -4.99 -17.90 -17.39
N ASN A 161 -5.41 -17.56 -18.60
CA ASN A 161 -4.95 -18.10 -19.89
C ASN A 161 -5.26 -17.07 -20.99
N ALA A 162 -5.24 -17.46 -22.27
CA ALA A 162 -5.49 -16.55 -23.40
C ALA A 162 -6.86 -15.84 -23.37
N ASP A 163 -7.89 -16.50 -22.82
CA ASP A 163 -9.28 -16.02 -22.90
C ASP A 163 -9.89 -15.66 -21.55
N THR A 164 -9.24 -16.02 -20.45
CA THR A 164 -9.82 -15.84 -19.11
C THR A 164 -8.85 -15.13 -18.17
N TYR A 165 -9.41 -14.42 -17.20
CA TYR A 165 -8.67 -13.71 -16.19
C TYR A 165 -9.32 -13.84 -14.81
N TYR A 166 -8.52 -13.68 -13.76
CA TYR A 166 -9.00 -13.48 -12.40
C TYR A 166 -8.93 -12.01 -12.05
N TYR A 167 -9.80 -11.57 -11.16
CA TYR A 167 -9.80 -10.19 -10.65
C TYR A 167 -10.47 -10.14 -9.27
N LEU A 168 -10.31 -9.04 -8.57
CA LEU A 168 -10.99 -8.76 -7.31
C LEU A 168 -12.26 -7.98 -7.58
N SER A 169 -13.39 -8.46 -7.06
CA SER A 169 -14.69 -7.80 -7.15
C SER A 169 -15.43 -7.87 -5.82
N GLU A 170 -16.17 -6.83 -5.49
CA GLU A 170 -17.03 -6.78 -4.32
C GLU A 170 -18.52 -7.04 -4.64
N GLN A 171 -18.83 -7.53 -5.83
CA GLN A 171 -20.22 -7.73 -6.29
C GLN A 171 -21.07 -8.61 -5.37
N ASN A 172 -20.47 -9.44 -4.51
CA ASN A 172 -21.14 -10.27 -3.51
C ASN A 172 -20.91 -9.75 -2.08
N GLY A 173 -20.71 -8.45 -1.89
CA GLY A 173 -20.66 -7.77 -0.60
C GLY A 173 -19.25 -7.53 -0.06
N SER A 174 -18.25 -8.33 -0.37
CA SER A 174 -16.84 -8.12 0.01
C SER A 174 -15.93 -8.54 -1.12
N PHE A 175 -14.76 -7.90 -1.23
CA PHE A 175 -13.79 -8.30 -2.24
C PHE A 175 -13.45 -9.77 -2.15
N ASN A 176 -13.70 -10.47 -3.23
CA ASN A 176 -13.33 -11.87 -3.47
C ASN A 176 -12.68 -12.01 -4.84
N VAL A 177 -12.02 -13.14 -5.07
CA VAL A 177 -11.50 -13.48 -6.38
C VAL A 177 -12.64 -14.00 -7.26
N PHE A 178 -12.77 -13.41 -8.44
CA PHE A 178 -13.65 -13.84 -9.51
C PHE A 178 -12.85 -14.26 -10.74
N LYS A 179 -13.42 -15.13 -11.56
CA LYS A 179 -12.89 -15.54 -12.86
C LYS A 179 -13.89 -15.14 -13.94
N ALA A 180 -13.41 -14.50 -15.00
CA ALA A 180 -14.23 -14.07 -16.13
C ALA A 180 -13.56 -14.38 -17.47
N ASN A 181 -14.35 -14.34 -18.54
CA ASN A 181 -13.85 -14.47 -19.92
C ASN A 181 -13.82 -13.09 -20.59
N ILE A 182 -12.76 -12.79 -21.36
CA ILE A 182 -12.60 -11.51 -22.08
C ILE A 182 -13.68 -11.30 -23.16
N ASN A 183 -14.31 -12.36 -23.62
CA ASN A 183 -15.40 -12.33 -24.60
C ASN A 183 -16.80 -12.10 -23.95
N GLY A 184 -16.87 -12.03 -22.62
CA GLY A 184 -18.08 -11.83 -21.86
C GLY A 184 -18.60 -13.09 -21.17
N GLY A 185 -19.81 -13.03 -20.64
CA GLY A 185 -20.43 -14.07 -19.82
C GLY A 185 -20.45 -13.71 -18.33
N ASN A 186 -21.12 -14.53 -17.53
CA ASN A 186 -21.21 -14.29 -16.09
C ASN A 186 -19.92 -14.66 -15.36
N PRO A 187 -19.36 -13.78 -14.56
CA PRO A 187 -18.20 -14.09 -13.73
C PRO A 187 -18.50 -15.18 -12.72
N ILE A 188 -17.50 -16.02 -12.45
CA ILE A 188 -17.58 -17.10 -11.47
C ILE A 188 -16.81 -16.68 -10.22
N GLN A 189 -17.46 -16.70 -9.08
CA GLN A 189 -16.81 -16.45 -7.79
C GLN A 189 -15.91 -17.62 -7.40
N VAL A 190 -14.64 -17.35 -7.15
CA VAL A 190 -13.59 -18.36 -6.86
C VAL A 190 -13.34 -18.51 -5.36
N THR A 191 -13.32 -17.38 -4.62
CA THR A 191 -13.20 -17.37 -3.16
C THR A 191 -14.50 -16.87 -2.51
N LYS A 192 -14.77 -17.34 -1.28
CA LYS A 192 -16.00 -17.02 -0.55
C LYS A 192 -15.69 -16.53 0.85
N HIS A 193 -14.90 -15.47 0.95
CA HIS A 193 -14.60 -14.79 2.21
C HIS A 193 -15.69 -13.76 2.51
N ASP A 194 -16.22 -13.74 3.73
CA ASP A 194 -17.37 -12.93 4.14
C ASP A 194 -17.02 -11.78 5.10
N LYS A 195 -15.96 -11.93 5.93
CA LYS A 195 -15.64 -10.98 6.99
C LYS A 195 -14.72 -9.84 6.56
N HIS A 196 -13.72 -10.16 5.75
CA HIS A 196 -12.69 -9.21 5.33
C HIS A 196 -12.50 -9.24 3.81
N PRO A 197 -12.08 -8.13 3.19
CA PRO A 197 -11.79 -8.12 1.77
C PRO A 197 -10.54 -8.93 1.43
N VAL A 198 -10.57 -9.64 0.33
CA VAL A 198 -9.38 -10.19 -0.35
C VAL A 198 -8.62 -9.04 -1.01
N ARG A 199 -7.29 -9.07 -0.95
CA ARG A 199 -6.41 -8.03 -1.49
C ARG A 199 -5.14 -8.64 -2.10
N PHE A 200 -4.41 -7.85 -2.89
CA PHE A 200 -3.08 -8.19 -3.41
C PHE A 200 -3.06 -9.49 -4.24
N LEU A 201 -4.04 -9.65 -5.13
CA LEU A 201 -4.13 -10.82 -5.98
C LEU A 201 -2.96 -10.90 -6.95
N THR A 202 -2.27 -12.03 -6.95
CA THR A 202 -1.25 -12.39 -7.93
C THR A 202 -1.43 -13.82 -8.40
N ARG A 203 -0.79 -14.20 -9.50
CA ARG A 203 -0.83 -15.54 -10.04
C ARG A 203 0.56 -15.98 -10.49
N ALA A 204 0.98 -17.15 -10.06
CA ALA A 204 2.20 -17.80 -10.53
C ALA A 204 1.99 -18.50 -11.88
N ASN A 205 3.07 -18.73 -12.63
CA ASN A 205 3.03 -19.41 -13.94
C ASN A 205 2.43 -20.82 -13.88
N ASN A 206 2.53 -21.50 -12.74
CA ASN A 206 1.93 -22.83 -12.51
C ASN A 206 0.42 -22.77 -12.20
N GLY A 207 -0.20 -21.60 -12.31
CA GLY A 207 -1.63 -21.39 -12.08
C GLY A 207 -2.04 -21.15 -10.64
N THR A 208 -1.11 -21.19 -9.68
CA THR A 208 -1.42 -20.92 -8.27
C THR A 208 -1.71 -19.43 -8.08
N LEU A 209 -2.87 -19.10 -7.53
CA LEU A 209 -3.21 -17.75 -7.07
C LEU A 209 -2.59 -17.52 -5.68
N CYS A 210 -2.15 -16.29 -5.43
CA CYS A 210 -1.74 -15.83 -4.12
C CYS A 210 -2.46 -14.52 -3.81
N TYR A 211 -2.93 -14.36 -2.57
CA TYR A 211 -3.64 -13.17 -2.14
C TYR A 211 -3.55 -12.95 -0.62
N GLY A 212 -3.79 -11.73 -0.19
CA GLY A 212 -3.91 -11.36 1.21
C GLY A 212 -5.35 -11.46 1.72
N TYR A 213 -5.54 -12.01 2.92
CA TYR A 213 -6.82 -12.03 3.61
C TYR A 213 -6.59 -12.00 5.12
N ASN A 214 -7.25 -11.06 5.82
CA ASN A 214 -7.21 -10.94 7.28
C ASN A 214 -5.79 -11.01 7.86
N GLY A 215 -4.86 -10.20 7.32
CA GLY A 215 -3.47 -10.14 7.76
C GLY A 215 -2.62 -11.38 7.43
N GLY A 216 -3.18 -12.38 6.74
CA GLY A 216 -2.45 -13.58 6.30
C GLY A 216 -2.29 -13.64 4.78
N ILE A 217 -1.33 -14.42 4.33
CA ILE A 217 -1.14 -14.76 2.92
C ILE A 217 -1.76 -16.13 2.65
N TYR A 218 -2.49 -16.23 1.55
CA TYR A 218 -3.17 -17.45 1.12
C TYR A 218 -2.77 -17.83 -0.29
N THR A 219 -2.70 -19.12 -0.54
CA THR A 219 -2.55 -19.68 -1.88
C THR A 219 -3.78 -20.48 -2.26
N LEU A 220 -4.10 -20.49 -3.55
CA LEU A 220 -5.25 -21.21 -4.09
C LEU A 220 -4.91 -21.78 -5.47
N LYS A 221 -5.09 -23.07 -5.63
CA LYS A 221 -5.13 -23.74 -6.94
C LYS A 221 -6.58 -23.93 -7.37
N GLU A 222 -6.84 -23.80 -8.65
CA GLU A 222 -8.19 -23.98 -9.22
C GLU A 222 -8.80 -25.32 -8.76
N GLY A 223 -10.06 -25.26 -8.31
CA GLY A 223 -10.78 -26.44 -7.79
C GLY A 223 -10.35 -26.93 -6.39
N LYS A 224 -9.44 -26.21 -5.72
CA LYS A 224 -9.02 -26.54 -4.34
C LYS A 224 -9.52 -25.49 -3.36
N GLN A 225 -9.40 -25.80 -2.07
CA GLN A 225 -9.67 -24.84 -1.00
C GLN A 225 -8.45 -23.91 -0.77
N PRO A 226 -8.68 -22.65 -0.40
CA PRO A 226 -7.61 -21.74 -0.03
C PRO A 226 -6.78 -22.28 1.14
N GLN A 227 -5.46 -22.15 1.05
CA GLN A 227 -4.52 -22.55 2.09
C GLN A 227 -3.73 -21.36 2.60
N LYS A 228 -3.74 -21.15 3.92
CA LYS A 228 -2.92 -20.13 4.55
C LYS A 228 -1.46 -20.53 4.50
N VAL A 229 -0.60 -19.61 4.08
CA VAL A 229 0.84 -19.81 4.08
C VAL A 229 1.38 -19.60 5.50
N ASN A 230 2.03 -20.63 6.04
CA ASN A 230 2.74 -20.51 7.30
C ASN A 230 4.13 -19.91 7.06
N ILE A 231 4.34 -18.71 7.59
CA ILE A 231 5.60 -18.00 7.47
C ILE A 231 6.32 -18.11 8.80
N ASN A 232 7.46 -18.78 8.82
CA ASN A 232 8.37 -18.80 9.95
C ASN A 232 9.51 -17.82 9.68
N VAL A 233 9.52 -16.73 10.43
CA VAL A 233 10.62 -15.77 10.39
C VAL A 233 11.69 -16.24 11.38
N VAL A 234 12.79 -16.75 10.88
CA VAL A 234 13.97 -17.05 11.71
C VAL A 234 14.81 -15.78 11.78
N THR A 235 14.82 -15.15 12.94
CA THR A 235 15.71 -14.00 13.21
C THR A 235 16.70 -14.40 14.29
N ASP A 236 17.94 -13.93 14.18
CA ASP A 236 18.81 -13.91 15.34
C ASP A 236 18.12 -13.07 16.41
N LYS A 237 17.61 -13.76 17.44
CA LYS A 237 16.95 -13.11 18.57
C LYS A 237 17.96 -12.27 19.33
N ILE A 238 18.17 -11.08 18.88
CA ILE A 238 18.54 -10.00 19.76
C ILE A 238 17.19 -9.43 20.22
N ASP A 239 16.66 -9.98 21.31
CA ASP A 239 15.52 -9.40 22.02
C ASP A 239 15.94 -8.01 22.46
N ARG A 240 15.69 -7.03 21.62
CA ARG A 240 15.73 -5.63 22.01
C ARG A 240 14.34 -5.30 22.54
N ASP A 241 14.15 -5.54 23.82
CA ASP A 241 12.92 -5.16 24.55
C ASP A 241 12.64 -3.66 24.46
N ILE A 242 13.64 -2.89 24.01
CA ILE A 242 13.54 -1.42 23.92
C ILE A 242 14.04 -0.96 22.55
N ILE A 243 13.14 -0.40 21.75
CA ILE A 243 13.49 0.33 20.52
C ILE A 243 13.63 1.81 20.90
N ARG A 244 14.87 2.32 20.89
CA ARG A 244 15.12 3.75 21.09
C ARG A 244 15.01 4.47 19.74
N GLN A 245 14.09 5.44 19.67
CA GLN A 245 13.92 6.29 18.51
C GLN A 245 14.04 7.75 18.89
N ILE A 246 14.83 8.50 18.14
CA ILE A 246 14.84 9.96 18.24
C ILE A 246 13.75 10.48 17.30
N LYS A 247 12.78 11.20 17.84
CA LYS A 247 11.72 11.86 17.09
C LYS A 247 11.87 13.37 17.24
N ASN A 248 11.96 14.08 16.13
CA ASN A 248 12.09 15.53 16.08
C ASN A 248 10.87 16.20 15.43
N SER A 249 9.81 15.42 15.15
CA SER A 249 8.56 15.89 14.57
C SER A 249 7.43 14.91 14.84
N GLY A 250 6.18 15.30 14.51
CA GLY A 250 5.01 14.44 14.56
C GLY A 250 4.15 14.56 15.81
N ALA A 251 4.49 15.45 16.75
CA ALA A 251 3.56 15.82 17.83
C ALA A 251 2.36 16.57 17.25
N THR A 252 1.14 16.14 17.62
CA THR A 252 -0.10 16.71 17.07
C THR A 252 -0.77 17.69 18.02
N GLN A 253 -0.51 17.58 19.31
CA GLN A 253 -1.07 18.44 20.37
C GLN A 253 -0.05 18.59 21.47
N ILE A 254 -0.02 19.75 22.12
CA ILE A 254 0.88 20.07 23.21
C ILE A 254 0.13 20.81 24.31
N ALA A 255 0.55 20.58 25.56
CA ALA A 255 0.14 21.35 26.74
C ALA A 255 1.37 21.63 27.59
N LEU A 256 1.42 22.81 28.21
CA LEU A 256 2.50 23.24 29.08
C LEU A 256 2.03 23.15 30.54
N SER A 257 2.87 22.62 31.43
CA SER A 257 2.58 22.67 32.86
C SER A 257 2.57 24.11 33.40
N ALA A 258 1.83 24.34 34.46
CA ALA A 258 1.68 25.69 35.03
C ALA A 258 3.01 26.37 35.39
N GLU A 259 4.02 25.61 35.76
CA GLU A 259 5.37 26.10 36.06
C GLU A 259 6.30 26.15 34.82
N GLY A 260 5.85 25.68 33.66
CA GLY A 260 6.64 25.63 32.43
C GLY A 260 7.77 24.57 32.44
N LYS A 261 7.80 23.67 33.43
CA LYS A 261 8.86 22.67 33.60
C LYS A 261 8.63 21.39 32.82
N GLU A 262 7.40 21.15 32.34
CA GLU A 262 7.01 19.98 31.58
C GLU A 262 6.13 20.35 30.41
N VAL A 263 6.27 19.61 29.34
CA VAL A 263 5.40 19.65 28.14
C VAL A 263 4.78 18.29 27.97
N ALA A 264 3.47 18.21 28.01
CA ALA A 264 2.72 17.05 27.56
C ALA A 264 2.43 17.17 26.06
N PHE A 265 2.48 16.07 25.35
CA PHE A 265 2.18 16.05 23.90
C PHE A 265 1.63 14.69 23.47
N ILE A 266 0.92 14.69 22.35
CA ILE A 266 0.44 13.49 21.69
C ILE A 266 1.37 13.14 20.53
N LEU A 267 1.89 11.92 20.54
CA LEU A 267 2.69 11.38 19.45
C LEU A 267 2.19 9.98 19.08
N ARG A 268 1.78 9.79 17.82
CA ARG A 268 1.22 8.51 17.31
C ARG A 268 0.00 8.01 18.11
N GLY A 269 -0.78 8.91 18.69
CA GLY A 269 -1.95 8.55 19.46
C GLY A 269 -1.67 8.29 20.95
N ASP A 270 -0.42 8.26 21.40
CA ASP A 270 -0.06 8.14 22.81
C ASP A 270 0.31 9.48 23.45
N VAL A 271 0.06 9.57 24.75
CA VAL A 271 0.44 10.73 25.59
C VAL A 271 1.87 10.55 26.10
N TYR A 272 2.67 11.58 25.92
CA TYR A 272 4.04 11.70 26.43
C TYR A 272 4.17 12.96 27.26
N VAL A 273 5.09 12.94 28.23
CA VAL A 273 5.53 14.14 28.95
C VAL A 273 7.04 14.26 28.86
N THR A 274 7.52 15.44 28.55
CA THR A 274 8.96 15.75 28.52
C THR A 274 9.28 16.90 29.47
N SER A 275 10.37 16.76 30.22
CA SER A 275 10.89 17.85 31.04
C SER A 275 11.62 18.88 30.16
N THR A 276 11.39 20.17 30.45
CA THR A 276 12.12 21.27 29.80
C THR A 276 13.52 21.45 30.38
N GLU A 277 13.77 20.99 31.57
CA GLU A 277 15.03 21.12 32.31
C GLU A 277 15.96 19.93 32.07
N TYR A 278 15.44 18.70 32.22
CA TYR A 278 16.24 17.47 32.29
C TYR A 278 16.35 16.68 30.97
N LYS A 279 15.69 17.13 29.92
CA LYS A 279 15.67 16.46 28.57
C LYS A 279 15.25 14.98 28.65
N THR A 280 14.41 14.63 29.62
CA THR A 280 13.83 13.31 29.77
C THR A 280 12.43 13.30 29.23
N THR A 281 12.02 12.21 28.57
CA THR A 281 10.66 12.01 28.05
C THR A 281 10.11 10.71 28.59
N LYS A 282 8.90 10.74 29.10
CA LYS A 282 8.19 9.58 29.62
C LYS A 282 6.93 9.35 28.79
N GLN A 283 6.70 8.11 28.40
CA GLN A 283 5.43 7.69 27.82
C GLN A 283 4.42 7.47 28.95
N ILE A 284 3.26 8.12 28.86
CA ILE A 284 2.20 8.07 29.86
C ILE A 284 1.16 7.01 29.47
N THR A 285 0.84 6.91 28.19
CA THR A 285 -0.07 5.87 27.67
C THR A 285 0.68 4.96 26.72
N ASN A 286 0.28 3.69 26.69
CA ASN A 286 0.78 2.69 25.77
C ASN A 286 -0.38 1.74 25.47
N THR A 287 -1.34 2.24 24.71
CA THR A 287 -2.55 1.50 24.34
C THR A 287 -2.67 1.39 22.82
N PRO A 288 -3.35 0.38 22.29
CA PRO A 288 -3.59 0.30 20.85
C PRO A 288 -4.64 1.32 20.37
N GLN A 289 -5.33 2.00 21.26
CA GLN A 289 -6.31 3.05 20.97
C GLN A 289 -5.64 4.41 20.85
N GLN A 290 -6.38 5.36 20.33
CA GLN A 290 -5.90 6.73 20.14
C GLN A 290 -6.24 7.60 21.37
N GLU A 291 -5.27 8.43 21.81
CA GLU A 291 -5.46 9.51 22.77
C GLU A 291 -5.45 10.87 22.06
N ARG A 292 -6.19 11.83 22.65
CA ARG A 292 -6.32 13.22 22.17
C ARG A 292 -6.54 14.21 23.34
N ASN A 293 -6.42 15.48 23.03
CA ASN A 293 -6.83 16.60 23.92
C ASN A 293 -6.16 16.54 25.30
N VAL A 294 -4.82 16.42 25.31
CA VAL A 294 -4.06 16.39 26.56
C VAL A 294 -3.97 17.79 27.17
N ASP A 295 -4.13 17.88 28.49
CA ASP A 295 -3.90 19.09 29.29
C ASP A 295 -3.42 18.74 30.68
N PHE A 296 -2.66 19.68 31.30
CA PHE A 296 -2.28 19.56 32.69
C PHE A 296 -3.37 20.07 33.62
N ALA A 297 -3.55 19.39 34.74
CA ALA A 297 -4.29 19.98 35.85
C ALA A 297 -3.51 21.16 36.48
N PRO A 298 -4.21 22.14 37.08
CA PRO A 298 -3.55 23.33 37.64
C PRO A 298 -2.51 23.02 38.71
N ASP A 299 -2.63 21.88 39.39
CA ASP A 299 -1.67 21.42 40.40
C ASP A 299 -0.37 20.84 39.83
N GLY A 300 -0.29 20.70 38.49
CA GLY A 300 0.85 20.12 37.79
C GLY A 300 1.08 18.61 38.08
N ARG A 301 0.22 17.95 38.83
CA ARG A 301 0.38 16.57 39.31
C ARG A 301 -0.49 15.55 38.56
N SER A 302 -1.32 16.04 37.68
CA SER A 302 -2.15 15.16 36.85
C SER A 302 -2.34 15.72 35.43
N LEU A 303 -2.59 14.82 34.53
CA LEU A 303 -2.95 15.09 33.14
C LEU A 303 -4.37 14.61 32.89
N VAL A 304 -5.11 15.35 32.07
CA VAL A 304 -6.39 14.92 31.53
C VAL A 304 -6.25 14.75 30.03
N TYR A 305 -6.81 13.70 29.49
CA TYR A 305 -6.82 13.42 28.04
C TYR A 305 -8.05 12.60 27.66
N ALA A 306 -8.43 12.66 26.40
CA ALA A 306 -9.47 11.81 25.84
C ALA A 306 -8.86 10.52 25.27
N SER A 307 -9.52 9.37 25.46
CA SER A 307 -9.14 8.07 24.88
C SER A 307 -10.38 7.29 24.47
N GLU A 308 -10.26 6.48 23.45
CA GLU A 308 -11.32 5.57 22.99
C GLU A 308 -11.15 4.12 23.47
N ARG A 309 -10.32 3.88 24.52
CA ARG A 309 -9.95 2.53 25.00
C ARG A 309 -11.13 1.66 25.43
N ASP A 310 -12.24 2.27 25.84
CA ASP A 310 -13.46 1.56 26.23
C ASP A 310 -14.54 1.58 25.12
N GLY A 311 -14.12 1.78 23.85
CA GLY A 311 -14.98 1.77 22.66
C GLY A 311 -15.64 3.09 22.31
N LEU A 312 -15.63 4.07 23.25
CA LEU A 312 -16.13 5.44 23.05
C LEU A 312 -15.09 6.44 23.57
N TRP A 313 -15.12 7.65 23.04
CA TRP A 313 -14.29 8.75 23.53
C TRP A 313 -14.73 9.13 24.95
N GLN A 314 -13.84 8.96 25.92
CA GLN A 314 -14.04 9.31 27.31
C GLN A 314 -12.82 10.08 27.85
N LEU A 315 -13.01 10.80 28.96
CA LEU A 315 -11.94 11.52 29.64
C LEU A 315 -11.24 10.61 30.66
N TYR A 316 -9.93 10.62 30.59
CA TYR A 316 -9.06 9.88 31.50
C TYR A 316 -8.11 10.84 32.20
N GLN A 317 -7.69 10.44 33.40
CA GLN A 317 -6.72 11.17 34.16
C GLN A 317 -5.52 10.28 34.51
N ALA A 318 -4.32 10.74 34.20
CA ALA A 318 -3.08 10.17 34.68
C ALA A 318 -2.55 11.02 35.85
N LYS A 319 -2.08 10.40 36.92
CA LYS A 319 -1.54 11.07 38.11
C LYS A 319 -0.14 10.57 38.42
N ILE A 320 0.71 11.46 38.93
CA ILE A 320 1.97 11.09 39.56
C ILE A 320 1.68 10.22 40.78
N ALA A 321 2.12 8.97 40.76
CA ALA A 321 1.81 8.00 41.80
C ALA A 321 2.59 8.27 43.10
N ASN A 322 3.85 8.66 43.00
CA ASN A 322 4.71 8.95 44.12
C ASN A 322 4.50 10.42 44.58
N LYS A 323 4.15 10.62 45.85
CA LYS A 323 3.90 11.95 46.42
C LYS A 323 5.16 12.82 46.49
N GLU A 324 6.33 12.22 46.52
CA GLU A 324 7.62 12.93 46.61
C GLU A 324 8.13 13.37 45.23
N GLU A 325 7.66 12.76 44.16
CA GLU A 325 7.97 13.17 42.78
C GLU A 325 7.18 14.44 42.43
N LYS A 326 7.90 15.42 41.88
CA LYS A 326 7.34 16.71 41.45
C LYS A 326 7.00 16.78 39.99
N LEU A 327 7.57 15.89 39.19
CA LEU A 327 7.44 15.79 37.71
C LEU A 327 6.97 14.39 37.32
N PHE A 328 6.37 14.26 36.14
CA PHE A 328 5.95 13.00 35.53
C PHE A 328 7.08 12.04 35.19
#